data_3cf8a7d4dfa0dd5a61bf388502a7d03b
#
_entry.id   3cf8a7d4dfa0dd5a61bf388502a7d03b
#
_cell.length_a   1.000
_cell.length_b   1.000
_cell.length_c   1.000
_cell.angle_alpha   90.00
_cell.angle_beta   90.00
_cell.angle_gamma   90.00
#
_symmetry.space_group_name_H-M   'P 1'
#
loop_
_entity.id
_entity.type
_entity.pdbx_description
1 polymer ?
#
loop_
_entity_poly.entity_id
_entity_poly.type
_entity_poly.pdbx_seq_one_letter_code
_entity_poly.pdbx_strand_id
1 'polypeptide(L)'
;MTRRRTVRGVPADLATILRDVGALVLMQAGLMALSVAVAGVFRELYVALAFLLAGGVTALVGAVTRKLFAEAPNPQMKHGMVIAAGGWFATAAFGSLPFVFAAYLVPPDVMATFVPAGAEYGQSSLRYFRNPLHAFFESMSGWTGSGLTMAVHEPSLPHAIQWWRSLIQWVGGVGVIVLTTAILARPGSGSYTLYQAETREERIHPSIVHTVQTVWKIFVGYTAFAVAALFVAIYLSEPLSPGTAFWHALNHAMTGLSTGGFSVTDNSITSYDSTLVETVLLPIMTLGAIAFPIHYLMLTERDPRALFEDVQTKWLFVLFGLGAVALTAQNLVTPQFGDAFLGRGDAFRDSTFQFVSALTCTGFQSAPIGRWSAGGKLIVSFAMTLGGAAGSTVGGIKIIRGYTIGKGITWQFSRVFLPSSAVVNVEIGDRLLDREGMEREFSEAAIVSMLWLIILFVSSLVLVNVAGPSFTYADALFEVASAQGNVGLSSGITGPEMPVVAESMFLLNMWIGRLEIIPILVFLRSALYGLDP
;
A
#
# COMPACT_ATOMS: atom_id res chain seq x y z
N MET A 1 -44.19 -3.73 -6.27
CA MET A 1 -43.18 -2.78 -6.82
C MET A 1 -43.07 -1.59 -5.88
N THR A 2 -42.14 -1.62 -4.93
CA THR A 2 -41.84 -0.50 -4.03
C THR A 2 -41.21 0.62 -4.86
N ARG A 3 -41.85 1.81 -4.90
CA ARG A 3 -41.27 3.00 -5.56
C ARG A 3 -39.87 3.22 -5.00
N ARG A 4 -38.84 3.06 -5.82
CA ARG A 4 -37.44 3.38 -5.43
C ARG A 4 -37.38 4.83 -5.00
N ARG A 5 -36.92 5.06 -3.76
CA ARG A 5 -36.74 6.40 -3.23
C ARG A 5 -35.64 7.08 -4.05
N THR A 6 -35.93 8.23 -4.64
CA THR A 6 -34.96 9.00 -5.42
C THR A 6 -34.63 10.31 -4.73
N VAL A 7 -33.39 10.76 -4.88
CA VAL A 7 -32.90 12.07 -4.47
C VAL A 7 -32.52 12.80 -5.74
N ARG A 8 -33.24 13.89 -6.07
CA ARG A 8 -33.06 14.65 -7.32
C ARG A 8 -33.07 13.78 -8.60
N GLY A 9 -33.92 12.77 -8.66
CA GLY A 9 -34.03 11.87 -9.81
C GLY A 9 -32.98 10.72 -9.85
N VAL A 10 -32.04 10.69 -8.91
CA VAL A 10 -31.03 9.64 -8.79
C VAL A 10 -31.47 8.63 -7.71
N PRO A 11 -31.28 7.30 -7.90
CA PRO A 11 -31.56 6.31 -6.86
C PRO A 11 -30.89 6.68 -5.53
N ALA A 12 -31.59 6.52 -4.41
CA ALA A 12 -31.10 6.96 -3.09
C ALA A 12 -29.77 6.31 -2.70
N ASP A 13 -29.56 5.05 -3.07
CA ASP A 13 -28.31 4.33 -2.82
C ASP A 13 -27.12 4.99 -3.57
N LEU A 14 -27.31 5.32 -4.87
CA LEU A 14 -26.29 5.99 -5.66
C LEU A 14 -26.04 7.44 -5.18
N ALA A 15 -27.11 8.14 -4.77
CA ALA A 15 -26.97 9.47 -4.18
C ALA A 15 -26.14 9.46 -2.88
N THR A 16 -26.30 8.42 -2.04
CA THR A 16 -25.51 8.22 -0.82
C THR A 16 -24.03 8.00 -1.16
N ILE A 17 -23.74 7.13 -2.14
CA ILE A 17 -22.38 6.85 -2.59
C ILE A 17 -21.72 8.11 -3.14
N LEU A 18 -22.40 8.83 -4.05
CA LEU A 18 -21.87 10.05 -4.67
C LEU A 18 -21.59 11.16 -3.64
N ARG A 19 -22.48 11.33 -2.64
CA ARG A 19 -22.25 12.28 -1.54
C ARG A 19 -20.96 11.99 -0.79
N ASP A 20 -20.76 10.74 -0.40
CA ASP A 20 -19.66 10.35 0.47
C ASP A 20 -18.32 10.26 -0.30
N VAL A 21 -18.33 9.79 -1.56
CA VAL A 21 -17.17 9.91 -2.46
C VAL A 21 -16.84 11.40 -2.72
N GLY A 22 -17.84 12.25 -2.92
CA GLY A 22 -17.64 13.71 -3.04
C GLY A 22 -16.97 14.33 -1.81
N ALA A 23 -17.26 13.83 -0.62
CA ALA A 23 -16.58 14.26 0.61
C ALA A 23 -15.10 13.86 0.64
N LEU A 24 -14.75 12.64 0.18
CA LEU A 24 -13.35 12.18 0.06
C LEU A 24 -12.57 13.03 -0.96
N VAL A 25 -13.16 13.28 -2.12
CA VAL A 25 -12.57 14.12 -3.17
C VAL A 25 -12.35 15.56 -2.65
N LEU A 26 -13.30 16.11 -1.89
CA LEU A 26 -13.16 17.44 -1.28
C LEU A 26 -12.03 17.49 -0.24
N MET A 27 -11.87 16.45 0.57
CA MET A 27 -10.74 16.34 1.51
C MET A 27 -9.40 16.33 0.78
N GLN A 28 -9.32 15.62 -0.34
CA GLN A 28 -8.12 15.57 -1.18
C GLN A 28 -7.73 16.94 -1.74
N ALA A 29 -8.70 17.78 -2.09
CA ALA A 29 -8.43 19.17 -2.50
C ALA A 29 -7.71 19.97 -1.39
N GLY A 30 -8.02 19.69 -0.12
CA GLY A 30 -7.28 20.26 1.03
C GLY A 30 -5.82 19.82 1.07
N LEU A 31 -5.53 18.55 0.73
CA LEU A 31 -4.13 18.06 0.63
C LEU A 31 -3.38 18.72 -0.53
N MET A 32 -4.06 18.98 -1.65
CA MET A 32 -3.48 19.73 -2.77
C MET A 32 -3.16 21.17 -2.37
N ALA A 33 -4.03 21.82 -1.59
CA ALA A 33 -3.77 23.17 -1.07
C ALA A 33 -2.51 23.21 -0.16
N LEU A 34 -2.28 22.16 0.66
CA LEU A 34 -1.05 22.03 1.42
C LEU A 34 0.18 21.92 0.50
N SER A 35 0.07 21.20 -0.62
CA SER A 35 1.15 21.03 -1.59
C SER A 35 1.48 22.35 -2.33
N VAL A 36 0.53 23.27 -2.46
CA VAL A 36 0.80 24.64 -2.95
C VAL A 36 1.76 25.37 -2.02
N ALA A 37 1.62 25.20 -0.70
CA ALA A 37 2.55 25.83 0.26
C ALA A 37 3.96 25.26 0.10
N VAL A 38 4.12 23.96 -0.12
CA VAL A 38 5.42 23.33 -0.39
C VAL A 38 6.04 23.89 -1.68
N ALA A 39 5.27 23.96 -2.77
CA ALA A 39 5.73 24.56 -4.03
C ALA A 39 6.17 26.03 -3.84
N GLY A 40 5.49 26.77 -2.96
CA GLY A 40 5.88 28.14 -2.58
C GLY A 40 7.22 28.22 -1.86
N VAL A 41 7.49 27.30 -0.93
CA VAL A 41 8.78 27.22 -0.20
C VAL A 41 9.93 26.97 -1.16
N PHE A 42 9.77 26.10 -2.14
CA PHE A 42 10.79 25.79 -3.15
C PHE A 42 10.75 26.72 -4.37
N ARG A 43 9.86 27.73 -4.39
CA ARG A 43 9.70 28.70 -5.50
C ARG A 43 9.32 28.07 -6.84
N GLU A 44 8.62 26.95 -6.82
CA GLU A 44 8.15 26.19 -7.98
C GLU A 44 6.79 26.74 -8.46
N LEU A 45 6.76 27.97 -8.98
CA LEU A 45 5.53 28.72 -9.27
C LEU A 45 4.60 28.02 -10.26
N TYR A 46 5.14 27.41 -11.32
CA TYR A 46 4.34 26.66 -12.30
C TYR A 46 3.70 25.41 -11.68
N VAL A 47 4.42 24.75 -10.78
CA VAL A 47 3.92 23.58 -10.05
C VAL A 47 2.87 24.00 -9.02
N ALA A 48 3.07 25.14 -8.34
CA ALA A 48 2.06 25.74 -7.47
C ALA A 48 0.75 26.04 -8.22
N LEU A 49 0.84 26.59 -9.44
CA LEU A 49 -0.33 26.82 -10.31
C LEU A 49 -1.00 25.50 -10.70
N ALA A 50 -0.21 24.45 -11.00
CA ALA A 50 -0.75 23.12 -11.31
C ALA A 50 -1.58 22.56 -10.13
N PHE A 51 -1.06 22.65 -8.89
CA PHE A 51 -1.79 22.25 -7.69
C PHE A 51 -3.03 23.10 -7.41
N LEU A 52 -2.98 24.41 -7.66
CA LEU A 52 -4.13 25.29 -7.51
C LEU A 52 -5.26 24.92 -8.49
N LEU A 53 -4.92 24.68 -9.76
CA LEU A 53 -5.90 24.28 -10.77
C LEU A 53 -6.47 22.88 -10.47
N ALA A 54 -5.60 21.92 -10.17
CA ALA A 54 -6.01 20.57 -9.80
C ALA A 54 -6.91 20.57 -8.54
N GLY A 55 -6.48 21.31 -7.51
CA GLY A 55 -7.25 21.49 -6.27
C GLY A 55 -8.58 22.19 -6.50
N GLY A 56 -8.61 23.21 -7.36
CA GLY A 56 -9.83 23.92 -7.74
C GLY A 56 -10.86 23.01 -8.43
N VAL A 57 -10.44 22.23 -9.42
CA VAL A 57 -11.30 21.24 -10.09
C VAL A 57 -11.78 20.18 -9.10
N THR A 58 -10.89 19.65 -8.30
CA THR A 58 -11.19 18.62 -7.29
C THR A 58 -12.17 19.15 -6.23
N ALA A 59 -11.94 20.36 -5.72
CA ALA A 59 -12.83 21.02 -4.76
C ALA A 59 -14.21 21.29 -5.34
N LEU A 60 -14.27 21.78 -6.60
CA LEU A 60 -15.53 22.05 -7.27
C LEU A 60 -16.37 20.78 -7.42
N VAL A 61 -15.77 19.71 -7.95
CA VAL A 61 -16.48 18.42 -8.13
C VAL A 61 -16.92 17.86 -6.79
N GLY A 62 -16.04 17.81 -5.79
CA GLY A 62 -16.37 17.30 -4.47
C GLY A 62 -17.45 18.10 -3.75
N ALA A 63 -17.37 19.45 -3.78
CA ALA A 63 -18.36 20.33 -3.18
C ALA A 63 -19.73 20.23 -3.88
N VAL A 64 -19.75 20.25 -5.22
CA VAL A 64 -20.98 20.13 -6.02
C VAL A 64 -21.65 18.79 -5.73
N THR A 65 -20.91 17.69 -5.82
CA THR A 65 -21.45 16.33 -5.59
C THR A 65 -22.01 16.19 -4.17
N ARG A 66 -21.26 16.64 -3.16
CA ARG A 66 -21.69 16.61 -1.77
C ARG A 66 -22.93 17.47 -1.52
N LYS A 67 -23.01 18.68 -2.12
CA LYS A 67 -24.16 19.60 -1.95
C LYS A 67 -25.39 19.10 -2.70
N LEU A 68 -25.23 18.55 -3.90
CA LEU A 68 -26.34 18.02 -4.69
C LEU A 68 -27.05 16.86 -3.97
N PHE A 69 -26.30 16.01 -3.27
CA PHE A 69 -26.81 14.82 -2.61
C PHE A 69 -26.80 14.92 -1.08
N ALA A 70 -26.81 16.14 -0.51
CA ALA A 70 -26.77 16.35 0.95
C ALA A 70 -27.93 15.67 1.69
N GLU A 71 -29.09 15.53 1.07
CA GLU A 71 -30.29 14.90 1.63
C GLU A 71 -30.32 13.36 1.46
N ALA A 72 -29.26 12.77 0.90
CA ALA A 72 -29.18 11.34 0.74
C ALA A 72 -29.14 10.62 2.12
N PRO A 73 -29.75 9.42 2.22
CA PRO A 73 -29.80 8.68 3.48
C PRO A 73 -28.41 8.32 4.00
N ASN A 74 -28.33 7.97 5.30
CA ASN A 74 -27.09 7.49 5.90
C ASN A 74 -26.61 6.20 5.24
N PRO A 75 -25.31 6.02 5.03
CA PRO A 75 -24.77 4.83 4.38
C PRO A 75 -25.00 3.58 5.24
N GLN A 76 -25.38 2.49 4.58
CA GLN A 76 -25.40 1.15 5.12
C GLN A 76 -24.10 0.43 4.74
N MET A 77 -23.89 -0.79 5.21
CA MET A 77 -22.69 -1.56 4.92
C MET A 77 -22.45 -1.79 3.42
N LYS A 78 -23.49 -2.17 2.66
CA LYS A 78 -23.40 -2.32 1.19
C LYS A 78 -22.89 -1.05 0.50
N HIS A 79 -23.32 0.13 1.00
CA HIS A 79 -22.80 1.43 0.53
C HIS A 79 -21.33 1.61 0.93
N GLY A 80 -20.95 1.20 2.15
CA GLY A 80 -19.59 1.32 2.65
C GLY A 80 -18.55 0.63 1.75
N MET A 81 -18.81 -0.59 1.30
CA MET A 81 -17.93 -1.31 0.38
C MET A 81 -17.80 -0.61 -0.97
N VAL A 82 -18.91 -0.12 -1.53
CA VAL A 82 -18.91 0.59 -2.81
C VAL A 82 -18.25 1.97 -2.69
N ILE A 83 -18.48 2.67 -1.56
CA ILE A 83 -17.79 3.95 -1.27
C ILE A 83 -16.28 3.72 -1.10
N ALA A 84 -15.87 2.63 -0.46
CA ALA A 84 -14.45 2.28 -0.35
C ALA A 84 -13.83 2.07 -1.72
N ALA A 85 -14.39 1.19 -2.54
CA ALA A 85 -13.86 0.87 -3.85
C ALA A 85 -13.90 2.07 -4.81
N GLY A 86 -15.06 2.70 -4.96
CA GLY A 86 -15.25 3.88 -5.83
C GLY A 86 -14.49 5.11 -5.32
N GLY A 87 -14.40 5.29 -4.00
CA GLY A 87 -13.65 6.38 -3.38
C GLY A 87 -12.16 6.30 -3.65
N TRP A 88 -11.55 5.11 -3.52
CA TRP A 88 -10.12 4.90 -3.88
C TRP A 88 -9.85 5.20 -5.35
N PHE A 89 -10.71 4.68 -6.22
CA PHE A 89 -10.59 4.96 -7.65
C PHE A 89 -10.74 6.45 -7.97
N ALA A 90 -11.71 7.13 -7.36
CA ALA A 90 -11.92 8.56 -7.52
C ALA A 90 -10.74 9.39 -6.97
N THR A 91 -10.23 9.04 -5.78
CA THR A 91 -9.06 9.75 -5.21
C THR A 91 -7.81 9.54 -6.08
N ALA A 92 -7.60 8.35 -6.65
CA ALA A 92 -6.52 8.14 -7.59
C ALA A 92 -6.71 8.97 -8.88
N ALA A 93 -7.92 9.03 -9.44
CA ALA A 93 -8.22 9.80 -10.64
C ALA A 93 -8.01 11.32 -10.43
N PHE A 94 -8.56 11.89 -9.37
CA PHE A 94 -8.34 13.31 -9.07
C PHE A 94 -6.90 13.59 -8.58
N GLY A 95 -6.26 12.64 -7.90
CA GLY A 95 -4.88 12.72 -7.46
C GLY A 95 -3.85 12.71 -8.59
N SER A 96 -4.24 12.28 -9.78
CA SER A 96 -3.41 12.35 -11.00
C SER A 96 -3.34 13.76 -11.61
N LEU A 97 -4.30 14.63 -11.33
CA LEU A 97 -4.37 15.96 -11.93
C LEU A 97 -3.15 16.84 -11.67
N PRO A 98 -2.55 16.88 -10.46
CA PRO A 98 -1.32 17.64 -10.23
C PRO A 98 -0.17 17.19 -11.12
N PHE A 99 0.00 15.89 -11.36
CA PHE A 99 1.04 15.35 -12.24
C PHE A 99 0.83 15.81 -13.68
N VAL A 100 -0.39 15.64 -14.21
CA VAL A 100 -0.74 16.05 -15.58
C VAL A 100 -0.56 17.54 -15.75
N PHE A 101 -1.14 18.35 -14.85
CA PHE A 101 -1.08 19.81 -14.98
C PHE A 101 0.36 20.33 -14.84
N ALA A 102 1.16 19.79 -13.92
CA ALA A 102 2.56 20.17 -13.81
C ALA A 102 3.34 19.83 -15.10
N ALA A 103 3.12 18.64 -15.67
CA ALA A 103 3.82 18.20 -16.88
C ALA A 103 3.51 19.06 -18.11
N TYR A 104 2.32 19.70 -18.16
CA TYR A 104 1.93 20.59 -19.27
C TYR A 104 2.20 22.06 -18.99
N LEU A 105 2.10 22.52 -17.74
CA LEU A 105 2.25 23.95 -17.40
C LEU A 105 3.71 24.37 -17.21
N VAL A 106 4.59 23.43 -16.78
CA VAL A 106 6.00 23.74 -16.61
C VAL A 106 6.68 23.86 -17.98
N PRO A 107 7.26 25.03 -18.33
CA PRO A 107 7.98 25.21 -19.58
C PRO A 107 9.21 24.29 -19.66
N PRO A 108 9.63 23.88 -20.88
CA PRO A 108 10.74 22.94 -21.05
C PRO A 108 12.07 23.41 -20.45
N ASP A 109 12.36 24.71 -20.53
CA ASP A 109 13.55 25.34 -19.94
C ASP A 109 13.55 25.28 -18.41
N VAL A 110 12.39 25.52 -17.78
CA VAL A 110 12.21 25.38 -16.32
C VAL A 110 12.26 23.89 -15.94
N MET A 111 11.64 23.00 -16.73
CA MET A 111 11.67 21.56 -16.48
C MET A 111 13.10 21.01 -16.48
N ALA A 112 13.98 21.52 -17.32
CA ALA A 112 15.39 21.15 -17.35
C ALA A 112 16.14 21.56 -16.06
N THR A 113 15.69 22.59 -15.35
CA THR A 113 16.32 23.01 -14.07
C THR A 113 16.04 22.06 -12.91
N PHE A 114 15.08 21.16 -13.04
CA PHE A 114 14.82 20.13 -12.03
C PHE A 114 15.79 18.94 -12.11
N VAL A 115 16.54 18.82 -13.21
CA VAL A 115 17.59 17.81 -13.31
C VAL A 115 18.77 18.20 -12.42
N PRO A 116 19.19 17.33 -11.47
CA PRO A 116 20.31 17.65 -10.59
C PRO A 116 21.61 17.92 -11.36
N ALA A 117 22.41 18.84 -10.87
CA ALA A 117 23.71 19.13 -11.48
C ALA A 117 24.62 17.90 -11.40
N GLY A 118 25.19 17.49 -12.54
CA GLY A 118 26.06 16.32 -12.63
C GLY A 118 25.31 15.00 -12.83
N ALA A 119 23.98 15.01 -13.00
CA ALA A 119 23.23 13.80 -13.36
C ALA A 119 23.65 13.30 -14.74
N GLU A 120 23.65 11.97 -14.93
CA GLU A 120 23.96 11.31 -16.20
C GLU A 120 22.83 11.42 -17.23
N TYR A 121 21.69 11.96 -16.85
CA TYR A 121 20.49 12.14 -17.67
C TYR A 121 20.16 13.63 -17.85
N GLY A 122 19.63 13.96 -19.02
CA GLY A 122 19.37 15.36 -19.41
C GLY A 122 17.90 15.79 -19.35
N GLN A 123 16.98 14.92 -18.90
CA GLN A 123 15.54 15.22 -18.95
C GLN A 123 14.85 14.84 -17.63
N SER A 124 13.96 15.71 -17.17
CA SER A 124 13.15 15.46 -15.98
C SER A 124 12.08 14.38 -16.24
N SER A 125 11.89 13.50 -15.26
CA SER A 125 10.82 12.50 -15.26
C SER A 125 9.42 13.10 -15.27
N LEU A 126 9.26 14.36 -14.94
CA LEU A 126 7.97 15.06 -15.00
C LEU A 126 7.32 14.96 -16.39
N ARG A 127 8.11 14.88 -17.47
CA ARG A 127 7.63 14.76 -18.85
C ARG A 127 6.76 13.53 -19.09
N TYR A 128 7.00 12.42 -18.38
CA TYR A 128 6.26 11.18 -18.57
C TYR A 128 4.80 11.31 -18.14
N PHE A 129 4.50 12.22 -17.22
CA PHE A 129 3.14 12.50 -16.77
C PHE A 129 2.31 13.33 -17.75
N ARG A 130 2.85 13.68 -18.93
CA ARG A 130 2.04 14.14 -20.06
C ARG A 130 1.11 13.05 -20.59
N ASN A 131 1.46 11.78 -20.39
CA ASN A 131 0.54 10.68 -20.60
C ASN A 131 -0.40 10.56 -19.38
N PRO A 132 -1.72 10.78 -19.55
CA PRO A 132 -2.66 10.71 -18.44
C PRO A 132 -2.73 9.33 -17.77
N LEU A 133 -2.45 8.25 -18.50
CA LEU A 133 -2.41 6.90 -17.95
C LEU A 133 -1.25 6.76 -16.95
N HIS A 134 -0.05 7.22 -17.30
CA HIS A 134 1.11 7.24 -16.40
C HIS A 134 0.85 8.09 -15.14
N ALA A 135 0.23 9.26 -15.30
CA ALA A 135 -0.15 10.10 -14.17
C ALA A 135 -1.19 9.42 -13.26
N PHE A 136 -2.15 8.71 -13.85
CA PHE A 136 -3.13 7.94 -13.10
C PHE A 136 -2.49 6.72 -12.42
N PHE A 137 -1.55 6.05 -13.08
CA PHE A 137 -0.77 4.97 -12.49
C PHE A 137 0.02 5.45 -11.27
N GLU A 138 0.75 6.56 -11.41
CA GLU A 138 1.53 7.15 -10.30
C GLU A 138 0.63 7.51 -9.12
N SER A 139 -0.52 8.10 -9.39
CA SER A 139 -1.51 8.44 -8.36
C SER A 139 -2.13 7.21 -7.72
N MET A 140 -2.50 6.18 -8.50
CA MET A 140 -3.04 4.93 -7.97
C MET A 140 -2.00 4.22 -7.10
N SER A 141 -0.75 4.13 -7.58
CA SER A 141 0.37 3.57 -6.83
C SER A 141 0.59 4.32 -5.50
N GLY A 142 0.50 5.65 -5.52
CA GLY A 142 0.58 6.46 -4.31
C GLY A 142 -0.55 6.17 -3.34
N TRP A 143 -1.82 6.29 -3.75
CA TRP A 143 -2.97 6.09 -2.88
C TRP A 143 -3.11 4.66 -2.35
N THR A 144 -2.72 3.67 -3.13
CA THR A 144 -2.74 2.27 -2.70
C THR A 144 -1.50 1.86 -1.89
N GLY A 145 -0.45 2.70 -1.87
CA GLY A 145 0.81 2.37 -1.22
C GLY A 145 1.60 1.30 -1.97
N SER A 146 1.41 1.17 -3.29
CA SER A 146 2.14 0.17 -4.10
C SER A 146 3.61 0.51 -4.32
N GLY A 147 3.95 1.80 -4.47
CA GLY A 147 5.34 2.22 -4.67
C GLY A 147 5.91 2.00 -6.07
N LEU A 148 5.23 1.29 -6.98
CA LEU A 148 5.62 1.20 -8.39
C LEU A 148 5.47 2.57 -9.06
N THR A 149 6.41 2.98 -9.91
CA THR A 149 6.49 4.35 -10.44
C THR A 149 6.70 4.42 -11.94
N MET A 150 6.17 5.47 -12.54
CA MET A 150 6.45 5.91 -13.90
C MET A 150 7.57 6.96 -13.96
N ALA A 151 8.07 7.42 -12.80
CA ALA A 151 9.26 8.26 -12.75
C ALA A 151 10.52 7.40 -12.91
N VAL A 152 11.36 7.74 -13.89
CA VAL A 152 12.63 7.03 -14.15
C VAL A 152 13.73 7.58 -13.24
N HIS A 153 13.69 8.89 -12.98
CA HIS A 153 14.67 9.60 -12.15
C HIS A 153 13.91 10.51 -11.18
N GLU A 154 13.66 10.04 -9.97
CA GLU A 154 12.89 10.75 -8.96
C GLU A 154 13.51 12.07 -8.52
N PRO A 155 14.85 12.22 -8.39
CA PRO A 155 15.47 13.50 -8.06
C PRO A 155 15.20 14.60 -9.08
N SER A 156 14.84 14.25 -10.32
CA SER A 156 14.48 15.21 -11.38
C SER A 156 13.02 15.68 -11.32
N LEU A 157 12.24 15.21 -10.35
CA LEU A 157 10.89 15.73 -10.10
C LEU A 157 10.95 17.00 -9.24
N PRO A 158 10.06 17.99 -9.49
CA PRO A 158 9.89 19.12 -8.58
C PRO A 158 9.63 18.65 -7.14
N HIS A 159 10.12 19.40 -6.15
CA HIS A 159 9.95 19.06 -4.74
C HIS A 159 8.47 18.93 -4.34
N ALA A 160 7.59 19.78 -4.87
CA ALA A 160 6.17 19.67 -4.58
C ALA A 160 5.53 18.41 -5.17
N ILE A 161 6.05 17.88 -6.29
CA ILE A 161 5.63 16.59 -6.86
C ILE A 161 6.19 15.43 -6.03
N GLN A 162 7.46 15.48 -5.60
CA GLN A 162 8.03 14.50 -4.67
C GLN A 162 7.22 14.44 -3.36
N TRP A 163 6.92 15.61 -2.80
CA TRP A 163 6.05 15.74 -1.63
C TRP A 163 4.67 15.14 -1.85
N TRP A 164 4.02 15.43 -3.00
CA TRP A 164 2.71 14.88 -3.32
C TRP A 164 2.70 13.36 -3.37
N ARG A 165 3.70 12.75 -3.99
CA ARG A 165 3.92 11.30 -4.02
C ARG A 165 3.97 10.73 -2.59
N SER A 166 4.81 11.28 -1.74
CA SER A 166 4.96 10.86 -0.34
C SER A 166 3.70 11.11 0.49
N LEU A 167 3.04 12.25 0.28
CA LEU A 167 1.82 12.64 1.02
C LEU A 167 0.66 11.70 0.72
N ILE A 168 0.42 11.36 -0.56
CA ILE A 168 -0.68 10.45 -0.93
C ILE A 168 -0.42 9.02 -0.43
N GLN A 169 0.84 8.56 -0.39
CA GLN A 169 1.18 7.29 0.26
C GLN A 169 0.93 7.32 1.77
N TRP A 170 1.37 8.39 2.42
CA TRP A 170 1.24 8.56 3.86
C TRP A 170 -0.24 8.61 4.30
N VAL A 171 -1.06 9.39 3.59
CA VAL A 171 -2.50 9.46 3.84
C VAL A 171 -3.20 8.17 3.43
N GLY A 172 -2.83 7.58 2.29
CA GLY A 172 -3.38 6.32 1.78
C GLY A 172 -3.12 5.13 2.73
N GLY A 173 -1.93 5.09 3.35
CA GLY A 173 -1.57 4.09 4.35
C GLY A 173 -2.54 4.05 5.53
N VAL A 174 -2.73 5.19 6.20
CA VAL A 174 -3.69 5.31 7.32
C VAL A 174 -5.14 5.29 6.85
N GLY A 175 -5.40 5.81 5.66
CA GLY A 175 -6.75 5.93 5.11
C GLY A 175 -7.51 4.61 5.04
N VAL A 176 -6.84 3.51 4.70
CA VAL A 176 -7.44 2.16 4.71
C VAL A 176 -7.88 1.77 6.12
N ILE A 177 -7.03 2.00 7.13
CA ILE A 177 -7.32 1.63 8.51
C ILE A 177 -8.53 2.44 9.02
N VAL A 178 -8.54 3.74 8.73
CA VAL A 178 -9.66 4.62 9.07
C VAL A 178 -10.95 4.20 8.36
N LEU A 179 -10.86 3.87 7.08
CA LEU A 179 -11.99 3.43 6.28
C LEU A 179 -12.56 2.11 6.79
N THR A 180 -11.70 1.12 7.01
CA THR A 180 -12.10 -0.19 7.54
C THR A 180 -12.74 -0.04 8.92
N THR A 181 -12.14 0.74 9.81
CA THR A 181 -12.68 0.98 11.15
C THR A 181 -14.02 1.73 11.11
N ALA A 182 -14.16 2.74 10.25
CA ALA A 182 -15.36 3.59 10.20
C ALA A 182 -16.56 2.92 9.50
N ILE A 183 -16.31 2.12 8.45
CA ILE A 183 -17.36 1.57 7.58
C ILE A 183 -17.73 0.15 7.98
N LEU A 184 -16.72 -0.68 8.29
CA LEU A 184 -16.92 -2.11 8.50
C LEU A 184 -17.15 -2.48 9.98
N ALA A 185 -16.75 -1.66 10.92
CA ALA A 185 -16.91 -1.92 12.36
C ALA A 185 -18.32 -1.67 12.93
N ARG A 186 -19.37 -1.54 12.10
CA ARG A 186 -20.75 -1.34 12.59
C ARG A 186 -21.42 -2.67 12.95
N PRO A 187 -22.03 -2.80 14.16
CA PRO A 187 -22.73 -4.02 14.58
C PRO A 187 -23.90 -4.37 13.63
N GLY A 188 -24.09 -5.63 13.34
CA GLY A 188 -25.24 -6.14 12.57
C GLY A 188 -24.99 -6.37 11.07
N SER A 189 -23.76 -6.33 10.63
CA SER A 189 -23.37 -6.61 9.25
C SER A 189 -22.86 -8.05 9.08
N GLY A 190 -23.32 -8.78 8.07
CA GLY A 190 -22.89 -10.17 7.80
C GLY A 190 -21.41 -10.33 7.45
N SER A 191 -20.75 -9.30 6.94
CA SER A 191 -19.29 -9.20 6.80
C SER A 191 -18.59 -8.69 8.08
N TYR A 192 -19.35 -8.41 9.14
CA TYR A 192 -18.79 -8.16 10.47
C TYR A 192 -17.98 -9.35 10.98
N THR A 193 -18.36 -10.55 10.63
CA THR A 193 -17.65 -11.79 10.97
C THR A 193 -16.38 -12.00 10.15
N LEU A 194 -16.37 -11.67 8.86
CA LEU A 194 -15.14 -11.63 8.04
C LEU A 194 -14.16 -10.59 8.55
N TYR A 195 -14.68 -9.47 9.00
CA TYR A 195 -13.88 -8.35 9.49
C TYR A 195 -13.45 -8.53 10.96
N GLN A 196 -14.25 -9.20 11.80
CA GLN A 196 -13.82 -9.60 13.15
C GLN A 196 -12.70 -10.65 13.11
N ALA A 197 -12.63 -11.45 12.04
CA ALA A 197 -11.50 -12.36 11.84
C ALA A 197 -10.20 -11.60 11.49
N GLU A 198 -10.31 -10.41 10.89
CA GLU A 198 -9.17 -9.58 10.46
C GLU A 198 -8.76 -8.51 11.47
N THR A 199 -9.72 -7.93 12.16
CA THR A 199 -9.46 -6.97 13.25
C THR A 199 -9.89 -7.60 14.54
N ARG A 200 -8.98 -7.72 15.50
CA ARG A 200 -9.32 -8.09 16.88
C ARG A 200 -10.56 -7.34 17.36
N GLU A 201 -11.41 -7.99 18.14
CA GLU A 201 -12.58 -7.38 18.81
C GLU A 201 -12.26 -6.16 19.69
N GLU A 202 -11.01 -5.89 19.94
CA GLU A 202 -10.53 -4.74 20.72
C GLU A 202 -10.72 -3.45 19.93
N ARG A 203 -11.91 -2.88 20.08
CA ARG A 203 -12.13 -1.49 19.68
C ARG A 203 -11.19 -0.63 20.52
N ILE A 204 -10.29 0.10 19.86
CA ILE A 204 -9.43 1.10 20.52
C ILE A 204 -10.28 2.05 21.40
N HIS A 205 -11.51 2.39 20.94
CA HIS A 205 -12.49 3.15 21.68
C HIS A 205 -13.94 2.79 21.27
N PRO A 206 -14.93 2.97 22.16
CA PRO A 206 -16.36 2.83 21.81
C PRO A 206 -16.81 3.77 20.70
N SER A 207 -16.12 4.91 20.54
CA SER A 207 -16.39 5.91 19.50
C SER A 207 -15.41 5.77 18.34
N ILE A 208 -15.95 5.63 17.11
CA ILE A 208 -15.18 5.59 15.86
C ILE A 208 -14.31 6.87 15.72
N VAL A 209 -14.84 8.03 16.09
CA VAL A 209 -14.12 9.31 15.99
C VAL A 209 -12.87 9.31 16.89
N HIS A 210 -12.98 8.82 18.12
CA HIS A 210 -11.84 8.72 19.02
C HIS A 210 -10.82 7.68 18.55
N THR A 211 -11.27 6.55 18.00
CA THR A 211 -10.38 5.56 17.38
C THR A 211 -9.56 6.18 16.25
N VAL A 212 -10.22 6.86 15.32
CA VAL A 212 -9.56 7.56 14.20
C VAL A 212 -8.55 8.60 14.69
N GLN A 213 -8.94 9.43 15.68
CA GLN A 213 -8.05 10.42 16.27
C GLN A 213 -6.82 9.79 16.93
N THR A 214 -7.00 8.66 17.61
CA THR A 214 -5.90 7.94 18.26
C THR A 214 -4.95 7.34 17.25
N VAL A 215 -5.46 6.69 16.19
CA VAL A 215 -4.67 6.17 15.08
C VAL A 215 -3.81 7.28 14.46
N TRP A 216 -4.40 8.44 14.16
CA TRP A 216 -3.67 9.59 13.61
C TRP A 216 -2.59 10.13 14.57
N LYS A 217 -2.88 10.23 15.87
CA LYS A 217 -1.89 10.68 16.87
C LYS A 217 -0.67 9.76 16.92
N ILE A 218 -0.90 8.44 16.95
CA ILE A 218 0.16 7.43 16.96
C ILE A 218 0.99 7.55 15.66
N PHE A 219 0.31 7.62 14.51
CA PHE A 219 0.98 7.66 13.21
C PHE A 219 1.82 8.92 13.01
N VAL A 220 1.30 10.10 13.37
CA VAL A 220 2.06 11.36 13.35
C VAL A 220 3.24 11.32 14.32
N GLY A 221 3.06 10.77 15.51
CA GLY A 221 4.14 10.60 16.50
C GLY A 221 5.27 9.71 15.97
N TYR A 222 4.94 8.58 15.39
CA TYR A 222 5.93 7.69 14.75
C TYR A 222 6.58 8.33 13.54
N THR A 223 5.83 9.09 12.73
CA THR A 223 6.39 9.83 11.59
C THR A 223 7.44 10.83 12.08
N ALA A 224 7.13 11.62 13.10
CA ALA A 224 8.06 12.60 13.65
C ALA A 224 9.35 11.93 14.19
N PHE A 225 9.20 10.81 14.90
CA PHE A 225 10.35 10.02 15.37
C PHE A 225 11.17 9.47 14.19
N ALA A 226 10.51 8.90 13.17
CA ALA A 226 11.16 8.35 11.98
C ALA A 226 11.92 9.43 11.20
N VAL A 227 11.33 10.63 11.04
CA VAL A 227 12.00 11.77 10.41
C VAL A 227 13.28 12.13 11.16
N ALA A 228 13.22 12.24 12.51
CA ALA A 228 14.38 12.58 13.31
C ALA A 228 15.48 11.51 13.21
N ALA A 229 15.12 10.24 13.30
CA ALA A 229 16.07 9.13 13.22
C ALA A 229 16.73 9.04 11.83
N LEU A 230 15.93 9.13 10.76
CA LEU A 230 16.43 9.10 9.39
C LEU A 230 17.26 10.34 9.05
N PHE A 231 16.87 11.52 9.55
CA PHE A 231 17.68 12.73 9.36
C PHE A 231 19.09 12.54 9.92
N VAL A 232 19.21 12.02 11.14
CA VAL A 232 20.52 11.75 11.73
C VAL A 232 21.29 10.70 10.91
N ALA A 233 20.63 9.60 10.53
CA ALA A 233 21.27 8.52 9.78
C ALA A 233 21.78 9.01 8.41
N ILE A 234 20.95 9.73 7.65
CA ILE A 234 21.29 10.23 6.32
C ILE A 234 22.38 11.32 6.43
N TYR A 235 22.26 12.25 7.38
CA TYR A 235 23.22 13.33 7.55
C TYR A 235 24.61 12.84 7.95
N LEU A 236 24.69 11.73 8.70
CA LEU A 236 25.97 11.12 9.09
C LEU A 236 26.57 10.23 7.98
N SER A 237 25.72 9.68 7.10
CA SER A 237 26.16 8.75 6.05
C SER A 237 26.53 9.46 4.75
N GLU A 238 25.88 10.58 4.44
CA GLU A 238 25.96 11.23 3.13
C GLU A 238 26.48 12.66 3.22
N PRO A 239 27.28 13.12 2.26
CA PRO A 239 27.80 14.50 2.20
C PRO A 239 26.70 15.50 1.73
N LEU A 240 25.50 15.42 2.31
CA LEU A 240 24.36 16.25 1.96
C LEU A 240 24.25 17.49 2.84
N SER A 241 23.68 18.56 2.29
CA SER A 241 23.31 19.71 3.11
C SER A 241 22.24 19.32 4.15
N PRO A 242 22.19 19.98 5.33
CA PRO A 242 21.15 19.68 6.32
C PRO A 242 19.73 19.78 5.77
N GLY A 243 19.48 20.74 4.86
CA GLY A 243 18.17 20.88 4.21
C GLY A 243 17.81 19.71 3.30
N THR A 244 18.77 19.24 2.49
CA THR A 244 18.58 18.08 1.61
C THR A 244 18.43 16.79 2.43
N ALA A 245 19.26 16.59 3.46
CA ALA A 245 19.15 15.44 4.35
C ALA A 245 17.78 15.39 5.06
N PHE A 246 17.28 16.56 5.52
CA PHE A 246 15.94 16.67 6.10
C PHE A 246 14.84 16.35 5.08
N TRP A 247 14.96 16.84 3.83
CA TRP A 247 14.01 16.54 2.76
C TRP A 247 13.92 15.05 2.46
N HIS A 248 15.07 14.39 2.34
CA HIS A 248 15.14 12.95 2.15
C HIS A 248 14.54 12.20 3.35
N ALA A 249 14.91 12.55 4.57
CA ALA A 249 14.40 11.95 5.78
C ALA A 249 12.87 12.08 5.91
N LEU A 250 12.33 13.27 5.61
CA LEU A 250 10.89 13.53 5.66
C LEU A 250 10.11 12.62 4.70
N ASN A 251 10.55 12.58 3.44
CA ASN A 251 9.87 11.79 2.42
C ASN A 251 9.99 10.28 2.70
N HIS A 252 11.20 9.77 3.00
CA HIS A 252 11.39 8.34 3.29
C HIS A 252 10.75 7.90 4.62
N ALA A 253 10.66 8.76 5.64
CA ALA A 253 9.92 8.45 6.86
C ALA A 253 8.42 8.31 6.59
N MET A 254 7.85 9.21 5.79
CA MET A 254 6.43 9.15 5.41
C MET A 254 6.13 7.87 4.62
N THR A 255 6.92 7.58 3.60
CA THR A 255 6.68 6.43 2.71
C THR A 255 7.09 5.11 3.34
N GLY A 256 8.10 5.09 4.20
CA GLY A 256 8.53 3.91 4.95
C GLY A 256 7.52 3.47 6.02
N LEU A 257 7.02 4.42 6.84
CA LEU A 257 6.04 4.13 7.88
C LEU A 257 4.67 3.76 7.30
N SER A 258 4.27 4.39 6.19
CA SER A 258 3.03 4.04 5.48
C SER A 258 3.16 2.77 4.63
N THR A 259 4.34 2.14 4.64
CA THR A 259 4.65 0.94 3.83
C THR A 259 4.34 1.15 2.34
N GLY A 260 4.77 2.29 1.78
CA GLY A 260 4.47 2.67 0.40
C GLY A 260 5.67 2.72 -0.54
N GLY A 261 6.88 3.01 -0.02
CA GLY A 261 8.17 2.87 -0.70
C GLY A 261 8.54 3.87 -1.77
N PHE A 262 7.74 4.90 -2.04
CA PHE A 262 8.18 5.98 -2.93
C PHE A 262 9.43 6.66 -2.39
N SER A 263 10.39 6.88 -3.28
CA SER A 263 11.67 7.51 -2.99
C SER A 263 11.77 8.90 -3.63
N VAL A 264 12.72 9.67 -3.12
CA VAL A 264 13.18 10.95 -3.71
C VAL A 264 14.61 10.82 -4.26
N THR A 265 15.19 9.63 -4.18
CA THR A 265 16.52 9.28 -4.71
C THR A 265 16.38 8.27 -5.85
N ASP A 266 17.31 8.30 -6.80
CA ASP A 266 17.40 7.28 -7.85
C ASP A 266 17.65 5.90 -7.23
N ASN A 267 17.04 4.87 -7.80
CA ASN A 267 17.19 3.47 -7.33
C ASN A 267 16.86 3.27 -5.84
N SER A 268 15.92 4.06 -5.28
CA SER A 268 15.44 3.94 -3.92
C SER A 268 16.56 4.10 -2.88
N ILE A 269 16.66 3.23 -1.88
CA ILE A 269 17.63 3.29 -0.78
C ILE A 269 19.04 2.85 -1.22
N THR A 270 19.16 2.13 -2.34
CA THR A 270 20.44 1.75 -2.94
C THR A 270 21.37 2.97 -3.16
N SER A 271 20.78 4.15 -3.40
CA SER A 271 21.56 5.40 -3.58
C SER A 271 22.40 5.80 -2.37
N TYR A 272 22.04 5.36 -1.18
CA TYR A 272 22.82 5.70 0.03
C TYR A 272 23.97 4.71 0.30
N ASP A 273 23.84 3.46 -0.16
CA ASP A 273 24.76 2.34 0.17
C ASP A 273 25.22 2.37 1.66
N SER A 274 24.28 2.65 2.56
CA SER A 274 24.54 2.90 3.97
C SER A 274 23.83 1.90 4.85
N THR A 275 24.60 1.05 5.53
CA THR A 275 24.06 0.11 6.53
C THR A 275 23.33 0.84 7.67
N LEU A 276 23.74 2.08 8.00
CA LEU A 276 23.07 2.86 9.04
C LEU A 276 21.67 3.28 8.61
N VAL A 277 21.50 3.78 7.38
CA VAL A 277 20.19 4.16 6.82
C VAL A 277 19.27 2.95 6.74
N GLU A 278 19.76 1.83 6.24
CA GLU A 278 18.99 0.59 6.17
C GLU A 278 18.58 0.09 7.56
N THR A 279 19.49 0.08 8.53
CA THR A 279 19.20 -0.36 9.90
C THR A 279 18.14 0.51 10.56
N VAL A 280 18.10 1.82 10.29
CA VAL A 280 17.06 2.71 10.80
C VAL A 280 15.74 2.52 10.08
N LEU A 281 15.75 2.18 8.78
CA LEU A 281 14.52 1.92 8.02
C LEU A 281 13.83 0.61 8.42
N LEU A 282 14.56 -0.44 8.78
CA LEU A 282 13.97 -1.74 9.17
C LEU A 282 12.89 -1.63 10.26
N PRO A 283 13.13 -0.99 11.42
CA PRO A 283 12.09 -0.81 12.43
C PRO A 283 10.96 0.12 11.95
N ILE A 284 11.23 1.14 11.13
CA ILE A 284 10.20 2.05 10.61
C ILE A 284 9.22 1.28 9.73
N MET A 285 9.71 0.46 8.78
CA MET A 285 8.90 -0.41 7.95
C MET A 285 8.11 -1.44 8.79
N THR A 286 8.77 -2.02 9.80
CA THR A 286 8.14 -2.99 10.70
C THR A 286 6.99 -2.37 11.50
N LEU A 287 7.14 -1.14 12.01
CA LEU A 287 6.06 -0.43 12.70
C LEU A 287 4.83 -0.24 11.82
N GLY A 288 5.01 0.05 10.53
CA GLY A 288 3.91 0.14 9.57
C GLY A 288 3.19 -1.20 9.35
N ALA A 289 3.90 -2.33 9.48
CA ALA A 289 3.36 -3.66 9.25
C ALA A 289 2.68 -4.31 10.46
N ILE A 290 2.81 -3.73 11.66
CA ILE A 290 2.14 -4.18 12.88
C ILE A 290 0.74 -3.55 12.96
N ALA A 291 -0.22 -4.30 13.50
CA ALA A 291 -1.60 -3.83 13.67
C ALA A 291 -1.71 -2.63 14.62
N PHE A 292 -2.51 -1.62 14.27
CA PHE A 292 -2.66 -0.41 15.08
C PHE A 292 -3.20 -0.64 16.51
N PRO A 293 -4.08 -1.59 16.80
CA PRO A 293 -4.45 -1.93 18.17
C PRO A 293 -3.26 -2.29 19.06
N ILE A 294 -2.26 -2.97 18.52
CA ILE A 294 -1.03 -3.33 19.25
C ILE A 294 -0.24 -2.07 19.64
N HIS A 295 -0.11 -1.10 18.71
CA HIS A 295 0.53 0.19 19.02
C HIS A 295 -0.23 0.96 20.10
N TYR A 296 -1.57 0.88 20.10
CA TYR A 296 -2.39 1.50 21.14
C TYR A 296 -2.10 0.89 22.50
N LEU A 297 -2.08 -0.45 22.63
CA LEU A 297 -1.75 -1.14 23.88
C LEU A 297 -0.34 -0.77 24.38
N MET A 298 0.64 -0.77 23.48
CA MET A 298 2.02 -0.42 23.81
C MET A 298 2.19 1.01 24.34
N LEU A 299 1.57 1.99 23.67
CA LEU A 299 1.80 3.41 23.96
C LEU A 299 0.86 3.97 25.01
N THR A 300 -0.41 3.56 25.01
CA THR A 300 -1.44 4.13 25.88
C THR A 300 -1.58 3.32 27.14
N GLU A 301 -1.59 2.00 27.05
CA GLU A 301 -1.69 1.11 28.21
C GLU A 301 -0.32 0.73 28.78
N ARG A 302 0.76 1.14 28.09
CA ARG A 302 2.16 0.87 28.48
C ARG A 302 2.44 -0.62 28.65
N ASP A 303 1.82 -1.45 27.81
CA ASP A 303 2.03 -2.88 27.78
C ASP A 303 2.88 -3.31 26.57
N PRO A 304 4.22 -3.35 26.69
CA PRO A 304 5.09 -3.78 25.60
C PRO A 304 4.99 -5.30 25.33
N ARG A 305 4.38 -6.10 26.20
CA ARG A 305 4.20 -7.55 26.01
C ARG A 305 3.18 -7.82 24.90
N ALA A 306 2.22 -6.92 24.69
CA ALA A 306 1.25 -7.02 23.62
C ALA A 306 1.91 -7.27 22.25
N LEU A 307 3.12 -6.71 22.03
CA LEU A 307 3.89 -6.92 20.80
C LEU A 307 4.26 -8.41 20.59
N PHE A 308 4.62 -9.11 21.68
CA PHE A 308 5.06 -10.50 21.64
C PHE A 308 3.93 -11.50 21.95
N GLU A 309 2.79 -11.07 22.43
CA GLU A 309 1.60 -11.90 22.65
C GLU A 309 0.74 -12.02 21.40
N ASP A 310 0.76 -10.99 20.54
CA ASP A 310 0.01 -10.99 19.28
C ASP A 310 0.54 -12.05 18.29
N VAL A 311 -0.38 -12.90 17.82
CA VAL A 311 -0.04 -14.00 16.90
C VAL A 311 0.51 -13.48 15.57
N GLN A 312 -0.05 -12.41 15.02
CA GLN A 312 0.38 -11.86 13.74
C GLN A 312 1.78 -11.27 13.85
N THR A 313 2.05 -10.53 14.92
CA THR A 313 3.36 -9.93 15.17
C THR A 313 4.42 -11.00 15.43
N LYS A 314 4.11 -12.07 16.18
CA LYS A 314 5.01 -13.23 16.35
C LYS A 314 5.37 -13.83 15.00
N TRP A 315 4.38 -14.12 14.17
CA TRP A 315 4.63 -14.71 12.85
C TRP A 315 5.35 -13.76 11.90
N LEU A 316 5.12 -12.44 12.00
CA LEU A 316 5.87 -11.45 11.24
C LEU A 316 7.38 -11.56 11.53
N PHE A 317 7.78 -11.61 12.79
CA PHE A 317 9.19 -11.77 13.17
C PHE A 317 9.77 -13.15 12.82
N VAL A 318 8.99 -14.22 12.98
CA VAL A 318 9.41 -15.57 12.55
C VAL A 318 9.67 -15.60 11.05
N LEU A 319 8.77 -15.02 10.26
CA LEU A 319 8.92 -14.93 8.79
C LEU A 319 10.11 -14.05 8.39
N PHE A 320 10.39 -12.95 9.10
CA PHE A 320 11.60 -12.16 8.87
C PHE A 320 12.87 -13.01 9.02
N GLY A 321 12.97 -13.75 10.11
CA GLY A 321 14.15 -14.62 10.36
C GLY A 321 14.28 -15.74 9.33
N LEU A 322 13.20 -16.49 9.09
CA LEU A 322 13.23 -17.60 8.13
C LEU A 322 13.48 -17.11 6.70
N GLY A 323 12.84 -16.02 6.31
CA GLY A 323 12.96 -15.47 4.97
C GLY A 323 14.33 -14.86 4.70
N ALA A 324 14.90 -14.12 5.65
CA ALA A 324 16.25 -13.59 5.55
C ALA A 324 17.28 -14.71 5.36
N VAL A 325 17.18 -15.80 6.16
CA VAL A 325 18.05 -16.96 6.03
C VAL A 325 17.86 -17.68 4.69
N ALA A 326 16.59 -17.92 4.29
CA ALA A 326 16.31 -18.61 3.02
C ALA A 326 16.81 -17.82 1.81
N LEU A 327 16.58 -16.50 1.80
CA LEU A 327 17.00 -15.62 0.70
C LEU A 327 18.53 -15.48 0.67
N THR A 328 19.18 -15.36 1.82
CA THR A 328 20.65 -15.35 1.92
C THR A 328 21.24 -16.66 1.38
N ALA A 329 20.70 -17.79 1.81
CA ALA A 329 21.15 -19.10 1.33
C ALA A 329 20.99 -19.22 -0.20
N GLN A 330 19.85 -18.78 -0.74
CA GLN A 330 19.59 -18.78 -2.18
C GLN A 330 20.59 -17.90 -2.94
N ASN A 331 20.88 -16.70 -2.43
CA ASN A 331 21.81 -15.77 -3.07
C ASN A 331 23.26 -16.24 -2.99
N LEU A 332 23.65 -16.95 -1.94
CA LEU A 332 25.00 -17.53 -1.80
C LEU A 332 25.24 -18.76 -2.68
N VAL A 333 24.20 -19.55 -2.97
CA VAL A 333 24.31 -20.79 -3.76
C VAL A 333 24.26 -20.51 -5.28
N THR A 334 23.79 -19.35 -5.70
CA THR A 334 23.61 -19.05 -7.12
C THR A 334 24.92 -18.55 -7.74
N PRO A 335 25.58 -19.33 -8.66
CA PRO A 335 26.91 -19.00 -9.19
C PRO A 335 26.99 -17.68 -9.98
N GLN A 336 25.88 -17.23 -10.55
CA GLN A 336 25.80 -16.00 -11.34
C GLN A 336 26.07 -14.73 -10.54
N PHE A 337 26.07 -14.82 -9.23
CA PHE A 337 26.28 -13.71 -8.29
C PHE A 337 27.57 -13.87 -7.45
N GLY A 338 28.22 -15.03 -7.49
CA GLY A 338 29.33 -15.37 -6.59
C GLY A 338 30.60 -14.54 -6.77
N ASP A 339 30.87 -14.03 -7.96
CA ASP A 339 32.11 -13.29 -8.25
C ASP A 339 31.93 -11.77 -8.31
N ALA A 340 30.70 -11.28 -8.53
CA ALA A 340 30.44 -9.85 -8.71
C ALA A 340 29.66 -9.22 -7.55
N PHE A 341 29.10 -10.05 -6.67
CA PHE A 341 28.01 -9.55 -5.88
C PHE A 341 28.29 -9.40 -4.42
N LEU A 342 29.21 -10.00 -3.74
CA LEU A 342 29.12 -9.78 -2.31
C LEU A 342 30.18 -10.58 -1.52
N GLY A 343 30.89 -9.87 -0.69
CA GLY A 343 31.35 -10.46 0.56
C GLY A 343 30.17 -11.16 1.27
N ARG A 344 30.40 -12.23 2.00
CA ARG A 344 29.31 -12.96 2.69
C ARG A 344 28.46 -12.09 3.62
N GLY A 345 28.99 -10.94 4.08
CA GLY A 345 28.27 -9.99 4.91
C GLY A 345 27.22 -9.19 4.14
N ASP A 346 27.52 -8.78 2.92
CA ASP A 346 26.61 -7.98 2.10
C ASP A 346 25.43 -8.83 1.62
N ALA A 347 25.64 -10.12 1.30
CA ALA A 347 24.55 -11.02 0.94
C ALA A 347 23.51 -11.16 2.05
N PHE A 348 23.91 -11.22 3.32
CA PHE A 348 22.98 -11.25 4.44
C PHE A 348 22.28 -9.92 4.66
N ARG A 349 23.00 -8.80 4.55
CA ARG A 349 22.48 -7.43 4.68
C ARG A 349 21.37 -7.20 3.65
N ASP A 350 21.69 -7.38 2.37
CA ASP A 350 20.76 -7.13 1.28
C ASP A 350 19.56 -8.08 1.32
N SER A 351 19.79 -9.38 1.59
CA SER A 351 18.70 -10.35 1.70
C SER A 351 17.77 -10.02 2.86
N THR A 352 18.31 -9.60 4.01
CA THR A 352 17.50 -9.22 5.18
C THR A 352 16.67 -7.98 4.88
N PHE A 353 17.29 -6.91 4.36
CA PHE A 353 16.59 -5.68 4.04
C PHE A 353 15.49 -5.93 3.00
N GLN A 354 15.82 -6.63 1.91
CA GLN A 354 14.87 -6.89 0.83
C GLN A 354 13.72 -7.79 1.27
N PHE A 355 13.98 -8.82 2.08
CA PHE A 355 12.91 -9.67 2.57
C PHE A 355 11.97 -8.93 3.54
N VAL A 356 12.51 -8.13 4.45
CA VAL A 356 11.71 -7.29 5.35
C VAL A 356 10.91 -6.26 4.55
N SER A 357 11.54 -5.57 3.60
CA SER A 357 10.87 -4.61 2.73
C SER A 357 9.73 -5.25 1.92
N ALA A 358 9.92 -6.47 1.42
CA ALA A 358 8.90 -7.22 0.69
C ALA A 358 7.73 -7.66 1.58
N LEU A 359 8.02 -8.26 2.74
CA LEU A 359 6.98 -8.79 3.64
C LEU A 359 6.19 -7.67 4.35
N THR A 360 6.84 -6.54 4.63
CA THR A 360 6.16 -5.34 5.15
C THR A 360 5.41 -4.56 4.05
N CYS A 361 5.45 -5.02 2.81
CA CYS A 361 4.90 -4.33 1.65
C CYS A 361 5.41 -2.88 1.52
N THR A 362 6.64 -2.59 1.94
CA THR A 362 7.19 -1.23 1.87
C THR A 362 7.80 -0.94 0.50
N GLY A 363 8.51 -1.90 -0.09
CA GLY A 363 9.05 -1.76 -1.43
C GLY A 363 10.32 -0.92 -1.57
N PHE A 364 10.96 -0.52 -0.49
CA PHE A 364 12.29 0.07 -0.57
C PHE A 364 13.31 -0.94 -1.07
N GLN A 365 14.17 -0.51 -1.99
CA GLN A 365 15.18 -1.32 -2.62
C GLN A 365 16.58 -0.89 -2.16
N SER A 366 17.36 -1.83 -1.60
CA SER A 366 18.78 -1.62 -1.22
C SER A 366 19.76 -2.35 -2.15
N ALA A 367 19.24 -3.22 -3.03
CA ALA A 367 20.04 -4.02 -3.95
C ALA A 367 19.38 -4.12 -5.33
N PRO A 368 20.14 -4.37 -6.42
CA PRO A 368 19.61 -4.44 -7.79
C PRO A 368 18.86 -5.78 -8.04
N ILE A 369 17.65 -5.91 -7.51
CA ILE A 369 16.82 -7.13 -7.55
C ILE A 369 16.58 -7.62 -9.00
N GLY A 370 16.48 -6.71 -9.96
CA GLY A 370 16.33 -7.07 -11.38
C GLY A 370 17.39 -8.05 -11.88
N ARG A 371 18.58 -8.05 -11.26
CA ARG A 371 19.70 -8.97 -11.58
C ARG A 371 19.69 -10.26 -10.75
N TRP A 372 18.79 -10.42 -9.79
CA TRP A 372 18.75 -11.61 -8.96
C TRP A 372 18.27 -12.84 -9.72
N SER A 373 18.61 -14.02 -9.20
CA SER A 373 18.18 -15.30 -9.77
C SER A 373 16.66 -15.47 -9.70
N ALA A 374 16.12 -16.34 -10.55
CA ALA A 374 14.70 -16.69 -10.49
C ALA A 374 14.30 -17.22 -9.10
N GLY A 375 15.16 -18.00 -8.42
CA GLY A 375 14.92 -18.48 -7.06
C GLY A 375 14.82 -17.36 -6.04
N GLY A 376 15.74 -16.37 -6.08
CA GLY A 376 15.68 -15.19 -5.22
C GLY A 376 14.40 -14.37 -5.45
N LYS A 377 14.06 -14.11 -6.71
CA LYS A 377 12.82 -13.41 -7.09
C LYS A 377 11.57 -14.16 -6.62
N LEU A 378 11.53 -15.49 -6.71
CA LEU A 378 10.40 -16.29 -6.23
C LEU A 378 10.23 -16.23 -4.70
N ILE A 379 11.32 -16.26 -3.93
CA ILE A 379 11.27 -16.12 -2.46
C ILE A 379 10.72 -14.73 -2.09
N VAL A 380 11.18 -13.68 -2.75
CA VAL A 380 10.69 -12.32 -2.50
C VAL A 380 9.23 -12.17 -2.97
N SER A 381 8.84 -12.78 -4.11
CA SER A 381 7.44 -12.79 -4.58
C SER A 381 6.49 -13.45 -3.57
N PHE A 382 6.95 -14.53 -2.92
CA PHE A 382 6.20 -15.17 -1.84
C PHE A 382 6.02 -14.23 -0.64
N ALA A 383 7.09 -13.51 -0.24
CA ALA A 383 7.00 -12.51 0.83
C ALA A 383 6.00 -11.38 0.48
N MET A 384 6.04 -10.86 -0.77
CA MET A 384 5.11 -9.83 -1.26
C MET A 384 3.65 -10.32 -1.30
N THR A 385 3.44 -11.63 -1.50
CA THR A 385 2.11 -12.24 -1.49
C THR A 385 1.53 -12.32 -0.08
N LEU A 386 2.35 -12.62 0.93
CA LEU A 386 1.88 -12.81 2.31
C LEU A 386 1.58 -11.50 3.03
N GLY A 387 2.05 -10.39 2.74
CA GLY A 387 1.79 -9.13 3.47
C GLY A 387 1.92 -9.23 5.00
N GLY A 388 1.69 -8.14 5.70
CA GLY A 388 1.81 -8.04 7.16
C GLY A 388 0.52 -8.33 7.94
N ALA A 389 0.38 -7.70 9.13
CA ALA A 389 -0.76 -7.89 10.01
C ALA A 389 -2.05 -7.24 9.47
N ALA A 390 -3.20 -7.85 9.74
CA ALA A 390 -4.50 -7.22 9.52
C ALA A 390 -4.65 -5.99 10.45
N GLY A 391 -5.22 -4.90 9.94
CA GLY A 391 -5.31 -3.63 10.68
C GLY A 391 -4.01 -2.83 10.71
N SER A 392 -3.06 -3.12 9.81
CA SER A 392 -1.84 -2.35 9.53
C SER A 392 -1.94 -1.61 8.19
N THR A 393 -0.86 -0.93 7.76
CA THR A 393 -0.83 -0.21 6.49
C THR A 393 -0.56 -1.09 5.27
N VAL A 394 -0.23 -2.36 5.43
CA VAL A 394 0.23 -3.28 4.38
C VAL A 394 -0.88 -3.80 3.47
N GLY A 395 -0.49 -4.23 2.26
CA GLY A 395 -1.32 -4.99 1.33
C GLY A 395 -1.19 -6.51 1.49
N GLY A 396 -1.36 -7.29 0.42
CA GLY A 396 -1.16 -8.74 0.38
C GLY A 396 -2.19 -9.58 1.15
N ILE A 397 -1.94 -10.89 1.20
CA ILE A 397 -2.69 -11.83 2.04
C ILE A 397 -2.23 -11.66 3.49
N LYS A 398 -3.13 -11.28 4.38
CA LYS A 398 -2.80 -11.02 5.78
C LYS A 398 -2.27 -12.26 6.49
N ILE A 399 -1.28 -12.07 7.37
CA ILE A 399 -0.68 -13.16 8.17
C ILE A 399 -1.73 -13.99 8.87
N ILE A 400 -2.79 -13.36 9.43
CA ILE A 400 -3.85 -14.09 10.12
C ILE A 400 -4.57 -15.10 9.20
N ARG A 401 -4.77 -14.78 7.91
CA ARG A 401 -5.37 -15.71 6.96
C ARG A 401 -4.47 -16.90 6.70
N GLY A 402 -3.17 -16.67 6.48
CA GLY A 402 -2.20 -17.76 6.35
C GLY A 402 -2.18 -18.66 7.58
N TYR A 403 -2.22 -18.06 8.77
CA TYR A 403 -2.30 -18.77 10.04
C TYR A 403 -3.59 -19.59 10.18
N THR A 404 -4.75 -18.99 9.86
CA THR A 404 -6.06 -19.68 9.88
C THR A 404 -6.09 -20.85 8.91
N ILE A 405 -5.56 -20.69 7.70
CA ILE A 405 -5.45 -21.77 6.72
C ILE A 405 -4.57 -22.90 7.26
N GLY A 406 -3.42 -22.59 7.82
CA GLY A 406 -2.52 -23.58 8.44
C GLY A 406 -3.18 -24.34 9.58
N LYS A 407 -3.88 -23.66 10.48
CA LYS A 407 -4.68 -24.27 11.54
C LYS A 407 -5.81 -25.12 10.99
N GLY A 408 -6.51 -24.66 9.94
CA GLY A 408 -7.58 -25.40 9.28
C GLY A 408 -7.09 -26.69 8.63
N ILE A 409 -5.96 -26.65 7.95
CA ILE A 409 -5.32 -27.84 7.39
C ILE A 409 -5.02 -28.85 8.51
N THR A 410 -4.33 -28.41 9.57
CA THR A 410 -4.01 -29.26 10.71
C THR A 410 -5.24 -29.86 11.36
N TRP A 411 -6.30 -29.07 11.51
CA TRP A 411 -7.57 -29.51 12.06
C TRP A 411 -8.26 -30.56 11.16
N GLN A 412 -8.26 -30.37 9.83
CA GLN A 412 -8.82 -31.35 8.89
C GLN A 412 -8.07 -32.68 8.94
N PHE A 413 -6.73 -32.66 9.02
CA PHE A 413 -5.93 -33.86 9.22
C PHE A 413 -6.25 -34.56 10.55
N SER A 414 -6.34 -33.81 11.65
CA SER A 414 -6.63 -34.38 12.96
C SER A 414 -7.99 -35.10 13.01
N ARG A 415 -8.98 -34.57 12.28
CA ARG A 415 -10.33 -35.19 12.21
C ARG A 415 -10.33 -36.60 11.60
N VAL A 416 -9.40 -36.92 10.73
CA VAL A 416 -9.29 -38.25 10.12
C VAL A 416 -9.00 -39.33 11.18
N PHE A 417 -8.32 -38.96 12.26
CA PHE A 417 -7.88 -39.88 13.32
C PHE A 417 -8.80 -39.86 14.55
N LEU A 418 -9.79 -38.97 14.59
CA LEU A 418 -10.67 -38.81 15.74
C LEU A 418 -12.06 -39.42 15.47
N PRO A 419 -12.71 -39.99 16.50
CA PRO A 419 -14.10 -40.47 16.35
C PRO A 419 -15.04 -39.30 16.04
N SER A 420 -16.14 -39.57 15.34
CA SER A 420 -17.15 -38.57 14.92
C SER A 420 -17.77 -37.79 16.08
N SER A 421 -17.72 -38.34 17.29
CA SER A 421 -18.21 -37.73 18.52
C SER A 421 -17.20 -36.83 19.23
N ALA A 422 -15.96 -36.77 18.74
CA ALA A 422 -14.92 -35.94 19.38
C ALA A 422 -15.23 -34.44 19.19
N VAL A 423 -15.24 -33.73 20.31
CA VAL A 423 -15.33 -32.27 20.31
C VAL A 423 -13.90 -31.73 20.15
N VAL A 424 -13.62 -31.13 19.01
CA VAL A 424 -12.32 -30.53 18.71
C VAL A 424 -12.51 -29.01 18.62
N ASN A 425 -11.99 -28.33 19.61
CA ASN A 425 -11.89 -26.86 19.58
C ASN A 425 -10.52 -26.46 19.02
N VAL A 426 -10.50 -25.40 18.23
CA VAL A 426 -9.27 -24.83 17.64
C VAL A 426 -9.08 -23.43 18.14
N GLU A 427 -7.90 -23.15 18.64
CA GLU A 427 -7.50 -21.81 19.10
C GLU A 427 -6.89 -21.02 17.94
N ILE A 428 -7.47 -19.86 17.61
CA ILE A 428 -6.96 -18.89 16.66
C ILE A 428 -6.80 -17.55 17.39
N GLY A 429 -5.54 -17.17 17.68
CA GLY A 429 -5.26 -16.06 18.59
C GLY A 429 -5.87 -16.36 19.97
N ASP A 430 -6.65 -15.43 20.49
CA ASP A 430 -7.32 -15.56 21.79
C ASP A 430 -8.74 -16.17 21.70
N ARG A 431 -9.13 -16.62 20.50
CA ARG A 431 -10.48 -17.18 20.26
C ARG A 431 -10.44 -18.69 20.20
N LEU A 432 -11.31 -19.31 20.97
CA LEU A 432 -11.57 -20.74 20.92
C LEU A 432 -12.78 -20.99 20.00
N LEU A 433 -12.52 -21.62 18.87
CA LEU A 433 -13.54 -21.91 17.85
C LEU A 433 -14.01 -23.36 17.98
N ASP A 434 -15.31 -23.55 17.93
CA ASP A 434 -15.93 -24.85 17.74
C ASP A 434 -15.79 -25.31 16.27
N ARG A 435 -16.36 -26.47 15.98
CA ARG A 435 -16.31 -27.05 14.64
C ARG A 435 -16.88 -26.12 13.57
N GLU A 436 -18.04 -25.54 13.83
CA GLU A 436 -18.78 -24.72 12.88
C GLU A 436 -18.05 -23.39 12.64
N GLY A 437 -17.55 -22.77 13.72
CA GLY A 437 -16.71 -21.57 13.66
C GLY A 437 -15.43 -21.81 12.88
N MET A 438 -14.76 -22.95 13.09
CA MET A 438 -13.52 -23.27 12.36
C MET A 438 -13.77 -23.54 10.88
N GLU A 439 -14.83 -24.30 10.53
CA GLU A 439 -15.20 -24.55 9.12
C GLU A 439 -15.49 -23.23 8.37
N ARG A 440 -16.16 -22.31 9.02
CA ARG A 440 -16.49 -21.01 8.46
C ARG A 440 -15.23 -20.12 8.27
N GLU A 441 -14.44 -19.92 9.31
CA GLU A 441 -13.21 -19.10 9.28
C GLU A 441 -12.22 -19.63 8.24
N PHE A 442 -12.01 -20.96 8.21
CA PHE A 442 -11.15 -21.61 7.24
C PHE A 442 -11.65 -21.43 5.81
N SER A 443 -12.96 -21.64 5.57
CA SER A 443 -13.55 -21.49 4.24
C SER A 443 -13.42 -20.06 3.73
N GLU A 444 -13.71 -19.07 4.56
CA GLU A 444 -13.59 -17.65 4.22
C GLU A 444 -12.14 -17.26 3.89
N ALA A 445 -11.18 -17.64 4.75
CA ALA A 445 -9.76 -17.38 4.51
C ALA A 445 -9.26 -18.06 3.23
N ALA A 446 -9.66 -19.31 2.99
CA ALA A 446 -9.26 -20.08 1.82
C ALA A 446 -9.83 -19.48 0.51
N ILE A 447 -11.10 -19.09 0.48
CA ILE A 447 -11.74 -18.50 -0.70
C ILE A 447 -11.07 -17.19 -1.10
N VAL A 448 -10.84 -16.27 -0.15
CA VAL A 448 -10.22 -14.99 -0.43
C VAL A 448 -8.77 -15.17 -0.90
N SER A 449 -8.01 -16.05 -0.23
CA SER A 449 -6.62 -16.34 -0.62
C SER A 449 -6.55 -17.02 -1.99
N MET A 450 -7.46 -17.95 -2.30
CA MET A 450 -7.51 -18.60 -3.61
C MET A 450 -7.84 -17.61 -4.73
N LEU A 451 -8.83 -16.74 -4.54
CA LEU A 451 -9.17 -15.70 -5.51
C LEU A 451 -7.97 -14.78 -5.74
N TRP A 452 -7.26 -14.41 -4.67
CA TRP A 452 -6.05 -13.57 -4.75
C TRP A 452 -4.96 -14.25 -5.60
N LEU A 453 -4.71 -15.55 -5.37
CA LEU A 453 -3.73 -16.34 -6.14
C LEU A 453 -4.15 -16.55 -7.59
N ILE A 454 -5.44 -16.71 -7.87
CA ILE A 454 -5.96 -16.81 -9.26
C ILE A 454 -5.68 -15.51 -10.02
N ILE A 455 -5.96 -14.34 -9.42
CA ILE A 455 -5.69 -13.04 -10.03
C ILE A 455 -4.20 -12.86 -10.26
N LEU A 456 -3.36 -13.19 -9.27
CA LEU A 456 -1.90 -13.17 -9.39
C LEU A 456 -1.42 -14.01 -10.58
N PHE A 457 -1.90 -15.26 -10.67
CA PHE A 457 -1.50 -16.17 -11.73
C PHE A 457 -1.93 -15.69 -13.12
N VAL A 458 -3.21 -15.28 -13.26
CA VAL A 458 -3.75 -14.78 -14.53
C VAL A 458 -3.02 -13.51 -14.97
N SER A 459 -2.79 -12.57 -14.05
CA SER A 459 -2.05 -11.33 -14.34
C SER A 459 -0.59 -11.63 -14.74
N SER A 460 0.07 -12.58 -14.06
CA SER A 460 1.45 -12.99 -14.42
C SER A 460 1.50 -13.64 -15.81
N LEU A 461 0.48 -14.45 -16.16
CA LEU A 461 0.36 -15.05 -17.47
C LEU A 461 0.14 -13.99 -18.58
N VAL A 462 -0.66 -12.97 -18.29
CA VAL A 462 -0.83 -11.83 -19.22
C VAL A 462 0.49 -11.10 -19.37
N LEU A 463 1.14 -10.75 -18.26
CA LEU A 463 2.36 -9.95 -18.25
C LEU A 463 3.51 -10.61 -19.02
N VAL A 464 3.75 -11.91 -18.82
CA VAL A 464 4.83 -12.62 -19.52
C VAL A 464 4.65 -12.65 -21.04
N ASN A 465 3.39 -12.55 -21.51
CA ASN A 465 3.11 -12.52 -22.96
C ASN A 465 3.22 -11.12 -23.57
N VAL A 466 3.10 -10.05 -22.77
CA VAL A 466 3.17 -8.67 -23.28
C VAL A 466 4.47 -7.96 -22.92
N ALA A 467 5.19 -8.44 -21.90
CA ALA A 467 6.53 -7.95 -21.57
C ALA A 467 7.54 -8.32 -22.66
N GLY A 468 8.62 -7.56 -22.76
CA GLY A 468 9.68 -7.84 -23.74
C GLY A 468 10.34 -9.22 -23.52
N PRO A 469 10.98 -9.80 -24.57
CA PRO A 469 11.54 -11.16 -24.53
C PRO A 469 12.71 -11.33 -23.56
N SER A 470 13.23 -10.26 -23.00
CA SER A 470 14.28 -10.27 -21.97
C SER A 470 13.78 -10.66 -20.59
N PHE A 471 12.46 -10.62 -20.34
CA PHE A 471 11.86 -10.94 -19.06
C PHE A 471 11.36 -12.38 -19.00
N THR A 472 11.59 -13.02 -17.85
CA THR A 472 11.18 -14.40 -17.57
C THR A 472 9.83 -14.44 -16.86
N TYR A 473 9.27 -15.66 -16.69
CA TYR A 473 8.07 -15.81 -15.84
C TYR A 473 8.31 -15.41 -14.38
N ALA A 474 9.54 -15.60 -13.86
CA ALA A 474 9.88 -15.16 -12.51
C ALA A 474 9.84 -13.63 -12.38
N ASP A 475 10.25 -12.89 -13.41
CA ASP A 475 10.14 -11.43 -13.46
C ASP A 475 8.68 -10.98 -13.52
N ALA A 476 7.88 -11.62 -14.35
CA ALA A 476 6.45 -11.32 -14.48
C ALA A 476 5.68 -11.60 -13.18
N LEU A 477 5.94 -12.74 -12.53
CA LEU A 477 5.34 -13.08 -11.24
C LEU A 477 5.77 -12.08 -10.17
N PHE A 478 7.05 -11.69 -10.16
CA PHE A 478 7.61 -10.73 -9.22
C PHE A 478 6.90 -9.36 -9.34
N GLU A 479 6.79 -8.83 -10.55
CA GLU A 479 6.14 -7.53 -10.80
C GLU A 479 4.66 -7.55 -10.43
N VAL A 480 3.93 -8.61 -10.81
CA VAL A 480 2.51 -8.74 -10.46
C VAL A 480 2.33 -8.92 -8.96
N ALA A 481 3.18 -9.71 -8.29
CA ALA A 481 3.15 -9.85 -6.83
C ALA A 481 3.41 -8.52 -6.14
N SER A 482 4.32 -7.70 -6.68
CA SER A 482 4.60 -6.36 -6.20
C SER A 482 3.40 -5.42 -6.40
N ALA A 483 2.79 -5.39 -7.58
CA ALA A 483 1.63 -4.55 -7.87
C ALA A 483 0.42 -4.95 -7.02
N GLN A 484 0.08 -6.25 -6.99
CA GLN A 484 -1.09 -6.77 -6.28
C GLN A 484 -0.88 -6.83 -4.76
N GLY A 485 0.36 -7.05 -4.29
CA GLY A 485 0.73 -6.98 -2.88
C GLY A 485 0.83 -5.54 -2.35
N ASN A 486 0.79 -4.54 -3.23
CA ASN A 486 1.05 -3.12 -2.91
C ASN A 486 2.43 -2.93 -2.28
N VAL A 487 3.49 -3.40 -2.94
CA VAL A 487 4.86 -3.45 -2.41
C VAL A 487 5.77 -2.40 -3.02
N GLY A 488 5.95 -2.39 -4.35
CA GLY A 488 6.77 -1.40 -5.04
C GLY A 488 8.13 -1.89 -5.54
N LEU A 489 8.57 -3.08 -5.17
CA LEU A 489 9.79 -3.67 -5.73
C LEU A 489 9.59 -3.98 -7.21
N SER A 490 10.59 -3.66 -8.04
CA SER A 490 10.52 -3.91 -9.49
C SER A 490 11.72 -4.72 -9.98
N SER A 491 11.45 -5.63 -10.91
CA SER A 491 12.48 -6.34 -11.70
C SER A 491 12.90 -5.57 -12.95
N GLY A 492 12.27 -4.41 -13.19
CA GLY A 492 12.55 -3.52 -14.33
C GLY A 492 11.50 -3.57 -15.44
N ILE A 493 10.34 -4.24 -15.23
CA ILE A 493 9.23 -4.23 -16.21
C ILE A 493 8.42 -2.93 -16.07
N THR A 494 8.20 -2.47 -14.84
CA THR A 494 7.43 -1.24 -14.60
C THR A 494 8.21 -0.01 -15.01
N GLY A 495 7.58 0.87 -15.76
CA GLY A 495 8.15 2.14 -16.21
C GLY A 495 7.37 2.72 -17.38
N PRO A 496 7.75 3.91 -17.89
CA PRO A 496 7.03 4.59 -18.97
C PRO A 496 6.95 3.83 -20.29
N GLU A 497 7.85 2.88 -20.50
CA GLU A 497 7.91 2.07 -21.73
C GLU A 497 7.11 0.76 -21.62
N MET A 498 6.47 0.51 -20.47
CA MET A 498 5.68 -0.71 -20.30
C MET A 498 4.45 -0.71 -21.20
N PRO A 499 4.00 -1.90 -21.68
CA PRO A 499 2.80 -1.99 -22.53
C PRO A 499 1.55 -1.48 -21.81
N VAL A 500 0.69 -0.73 -22.52
CA VAL A 500 -0.56 -0.16 -21.98
C VAL A 500 -1.46 -1.23 -21.33
N VAL A 501 -1.46 -2.45 -21.86
CA VAL A 501 -2.20 -3.59 -21.29
C VAL A 501 -1.67 -3.93 -19.90
N ALA A 502 -0.35 -4.00 -19.72
CA ALA A 502 0.29 -4.28 -18.46
C ALA A 502 0.05 -3.14 -17.45
N GLU A 503 0.18 -1.89 -17.90
CA GLU A 503 -0.09 -0.70 -17.07
C GLU A 503 -1.53 -0.67 -16.56
N SER A 504 -2.50 -0.90 -17.46
CA SER A 504 -3.92 -0.95 -17.09
C SER A 504 -4.24 -2.13 -16.15
N MET A 505 -3.62 -3.28 -16.36
CA MET A 505 -3.75 -4.44 -15.49
C MET A 505 -3.20 -4.16 -14.09
N PHE A 506 -2.05 -3.49 -13.99
CA PHE A 506 -1.45 -3.13 -12.70
C PHE A 506 -2.30 -2.14 -11.91
N LEU A 507 -2.97 -1.19 -12.59
CA LEU A 507 -3.97 -0.33 -11.94
C LEU A 507 -5.05 -1.15 -11.22
N LEU A 508 -5.55 -2.20 -11.86
CA LEU A 508 -6.53 -3.11 -11.26
C LEU A 508 -5.92 -3.93 -10.13
N ASN A 509 -4.71 -4.47 -10.32
CA ASN A 509 -4.02 -5.26 -9.31
C ASN A 509 -3.74 -4.44 -8.04
N MET A 510 -3.25 -3.20 -8.16
CA MET A 510 -3.01 -2.28 -7.06
C MET A 510 -4.30 -1.95 -6.30
N TRP A 511 -5.39 -1.71 -7.02
CA TRP A 511 -6.69 -1.41 -6.45
C TRP A 511 -7.27 -2.62 -5.69
N ILE A 512 -7.22 -3.81 -6.30
CA ILE A 512 -7.68 -5.08 -5.69
C ILE A 512 -6.83 -5.41 -4.45
N GLY A 513 -5.51 -5.27 -4.55
CA GLY A 513 -4.59 -5.58 -3.47
C GLY A 513 -4.82 -4.74 -2.22
N ARG A 514 -5.16 -3.45 -2.42
CA ARG A 514 -5.35 -2.51 -1.31
C ARG A 514 -6.65 -2.71 -0.54
N LEU A 515 -7.76 -2.94 -1.25
CA LEU A 515 -9.09 -3.01 -0.67
C LEU A 515 -9.54 -4.44 -0.41
N GLU A 516 -8.69 -5.39 -0.78
CA GLU A 516 -9.03 -6.80 -0.88
C GLU A 516 -10.11 -7.05 -1.97
N ILE A 517 -10.39 -8.31 -2.25
CA ILE A 517 -11.19 -8.67 -3.42
C ILE A 517 -12.68 -8.35 -3.22
N ILE A 518 -13.19 -8.54 -1.98
CA ILE A 518 -14.63 -8.49 -1.71
C ILE A 518 -15.24 -7.11 -2.01
N PRO A 519 -14.72 -5.98 -1.53
CA PRO A 519 -15.26 -4.66 -1.85
C PRO A 519 -15.28 -4.37 -3.36
N ILE A 520 -14.26 -4.84 -4.10
CA ILE A 520 -14.20 -4.68 -5.56
C ILE A 520 -15.28 -5.49 -6.26
N LEU A 521 -15.48 -6.75 -5.85
CA LEU A 521 -16.55 -7.59 -6.41
C LEU A 521 -17.94 -7.00 -6.13
N VAL A 522 -18.17 -6.47 -4.92
CA VAL A 522 -19.40 -5.77 -4.55
C VAL A 522 -19.58 -4.51 -5.39
N PHE A 523 -18.51 -3.74 -5.61
CA PHE A 523 -18.53 -2.55 -6.48
C PHE A 523 -18.91 -2.93 -7.92
N LEU A 524 -18.24 -3.92 -8.51
CA LEU A 524 -18.52 -4.38 -9.87
C LEU A 524 -19.94 -4.91 -10.01
N ARG A 525 -20.40 -5.74 -9.06
CA ARG A 525 -21.78 -6.21 -9.02
C ARG A 525 -22.76 -5.05 -8.95
N SER A 526 -22.49 -4.07 -8.07
CA SER A 526 -23.38 -2.92 -7.91
C SER A 526 -23.46 -2.04 -9.15
N ALA A 527 -22.37 -1.93 -9.90
CA ALA A 527 -22.32 -1.20 -11.17
C ALA A 527 -23.15 -1.90 -12.28
N LEU A 528 -23.18 -3.26 -12.28
CA LEU A 528 -23.89 -4.05 -13.28
C LEU A 528 -25.37 -4.26 -12.94
N TYR A 529 -25.68 -4.55 -11.69
CA TYR A 529 -27.01 -5.01 -11.25
C TYR A 529 -27.67 -4.09 -10.21
N GLY A 530 -26.98 -3.05 -9.74
CA GLY A 530 -27.43 -2.20 -8.64
C GLY A 530 -27.15 -2.83 -7.27
N LEU A 531 -27.61 -2.13 -6.21
CA LEU A 531 -27.38 -2.51 -4.81
C LEU A 531 -28.52 -3.35 -4.20
N ASP A 532 -29.55 -3.65 -4.97
CA ASP A 532 -30.62 -4.52 -4.53
C ASP A 532 -30.17 -6.00 -4.55
N PRO A 533 -30.65 -6.84 -3.62
CA PRO A 533 -30.28 -8.25 -3.54
C PRO A 533 -30.66 -9.07 -4.78
#